data_df2ac38e3551e226bbb142fbf8125b71
#
_entry.id   df2ac38e3551e226bbb142fbf8125b71
#
_cell.length_a   1.000
_cell.length_b   1.000
_cell.length_c   1.000
_cell.angle_alpha   90.00
_cell.angle_beta   90.00
_cell.angle_gamma   90.00
#
_symmetry.space_group_name_H-M   'P 1'
#
loop_
_entity.id
_entity.type
_entity.pdbx_description
1 polymer ?
#
loop_
_entity_poly.entity_id
_entity_poly.type
_entity_poly.pdbx_seq_one_letter_code
_entity_poly.pdbx_strand_id
1 'polypeptide(L)'
;TFYIDLCREFANYYKGALTQQRVEAILPTAYGSVLVYGLIDELMPTSVHDIKTTGSYTVGKFKDHHQHLVYPYALMQNGSDVRTFEYNIVEFNKGGYVVDTYTETYVFNPERDIPILTNHCEEFIRFLEENRKLITDKKIFGGEN
;
A
#
# COMPACT_ATOMS: atom_id res chain seq x y z
N THR A 1 -29.12 -9.93 0.56
CA THR A 1 -28.71 -9.34 -0.70
C THR A 1 -27.25 -9.63 -1.01
N PHE A 2 -26.86 -9.47 -2.25
CA PHE A 2 -25.48 -9.71 -2.69
C PHE A 2 -24.45 -8.88 -1.91
N TYR A 3 -24.73 -7.61 -1.66
CA TYR A 3 -23.84 -6.72 -0.91
C TYR A 3 -23.63 -7.19 0.53
N ILE A 4 -24.71 -7.62 1.19
CA ILE A 4 -24.63 -8.13 2.58
C ILE A 4 -23.85 -9.43 2.61
N ASP A 5 -24.04 -10.31 1.64
CA ASP A 5 -23.32 -11.56 1.55
C ASP A 5 -21.81 -11.33 1.35
N LEU A 6 -21.46 -10.37 0.50
CA LEU A 6 -20.06 -9.97 0.30
C LEU A 6 -19.44 -9.45 1.60
N CYS A 7 -20.15 -8.62 2.36
CA CYS A 7 -19.67 -8.12 3.64
C CYS A 7 -19.43 -9.27 4.63
N ARG A 8 -20.31 -10.27 4.65
CA ARG A 8 -20.12 -11.46 5.48
C ARG A 8 -18.93 -12.27 5.06
N GLU A 9 -18.70 -12.45 3.76
CA GLU A 9 -17.53 -13.16 3.24
C GLU A 9 -16.26 -12.46 3.67
N PHE A 10 -16.16 -11.13 3.55
CA PHE A 10 -15.01 -10.37 4.00
C PHE A 10 -14.84 -10.44 5.52
N ALA A 11 -15.91 -10.34 6.29
CA ALA A 11 -15.84 -10.46 7.74
C ALA A 11 -15.31 -11.83 8.17
N ASN A 12 -15.70 -12.90 7.49
CA ASN A 12 -15.18 -14.23 7.76
C ASN A 12 -13.74 -14.38 7.32
N TYR A 13 -13.37 -13.87 6.16
CA TYR A 13 -12.02 -13.92 5.62
C TYR A 13 -11.01 -13.22 6.54
N TYR A 14 -11.39 -12.07 7.09
CA TYR A 14 -10.52 -11.28 7.97
C TYR A 14 -10.69 -11.59 9.46
N LYS A 15 -11.41 -12.65 9.80
CA LYS A 15 -11.59 -13.02 11.20
C LYS A 15 -10.25 -13.23 11.90
N GLY A 16 -10.03 -12.51 12.99
CA GLY A 16 -8.79 -12.57 13.74
C GLY A 16 -7.69 -11.63 13.22
N ALA A 17 -7.94 -10.89 12.14
CA ALA A 17 -6.99 -9.90 11.65
C ALA A 17 -6.91 -8.70 12.59
N LEU A 18 -5.72 -8.07 12.63
CA LEU A 18 -5.55 -6.76 13.25
C LEU A 18 -5.87 -5.69 12.21
N THR A 19 -6.80 -4.79 12.55
CA THR A 19 -7.27 -3.76 11.62
C THR A 19 -6.58 -2.43 11.87
N GLN A 20 -6.42 -1.64 10.79
CA GLN A 20 -5.93 -0.26 10.88
C GLN A 20 -4.61 -0.14 11.64
N GLN A 21 -3.66 -1.01 11.33
CA GLN A 21 -2.34 -1.00 11.97
C GLN A 21 -1.40 -0.04 11.27
N ARG A 22 -0.89 0.95 12.01
CA ARG A 22 0.14 1.84 11.48
C ARG A 22 1.49 1.11 11.48
N VAL A 23 2.19 1.21 10.35
CA VAL A 23 3.57 0.73 10.23
C VAL A 23 4.43 1.85 9.69
N GLU A 24 5.70 1.88 10.15
CA GLU A 24 6.66 2.84 9.65
C GLU A 24 8.07 2.27 9.75
N ALA A 25 8.95 2.73 8.87
CA ALA A 25 10.35 2.34 8.88
C ALA A 25 11.19 3.39 8.17
N ILE A 26 12.47 3.39 8.49
CA ILE A 26 13.45 4.25 7.83
C ILE A 26 13.99 3.51 6.61
N LEU A 27 14.02 4.19 5.48
CA LEU A 27 14.60 3.70 4.23
C LEU A 27 15.78 4.57 3.86
N PRO A 28 17.02 4.04 3.83
CA PRO A 28 18.18 4.79 3.36
C PRO A 28 18.08 5.04 1.85
N THR A 29 18.41 6.26 1.43
CA THR A 29 18.46 6.62 0.01
C THR A 29 19.73 7.42 -0.28
N ALA A 30 20.02 7.65 -1.55
CA ALA A 30 21.13 8.50 -1.96
C ALA A 30 20.99 9.96 -1.50
N TYR A 31 19.79 10.39 -1.19
CA TYR A 31 19.49 11.74 -0.71
C TYR A 31 19.27 11.82 0.80
N GLY A 32 19.64 10.76 1.52
CA GLY A 32 19.42 10.65 2.96
C GLY A 32 18.33 9.65 3.31
N SER A 33 18.10 9.47 4.59
CA SER A 33 17.08 8.54 5.06
C SER A 33 15.69 9.14 4.97
N VAL A 34 14.74 8.35 4.51
CA VAL A 34 13.33 8.75 4.44
C VAL A 34 12.50 7.86 5.36
N LEU A 35 11.45 8.43 5.91
CA LEU A 35 10.46 7.68 6.68
C LEU A 35 9.37 7.19 5.72
N VAL A 36 9.26 5.87 5.58
CA VAL A 36 8.15 5.26 4.86
C VAL A 36 7.13 4.78 5.88
N TYR A 37 5.85 5.02 5.62
CA TYR A 37 4.80 4.65 6.55
C TYR A 37 3.49 4.38 5.82
N GLY A 38 2.58 3.72 6.53
CA GLY A 38 1.25 3.45 6.02
C GLY A 38 0.33 2.91 7.08
N LEU A 39 -0.93 2.81 6.73
CA LEU A 39 -1.96 2.25 7.58
C LEU A 39 -2.47 0.98 6.91
N ILE A 40 -2.17 -0.16 7.52
CA ILE A 40 -2.57 -1.47 7.01
C ILE A 40 -4.04 -1.69 7.33
N ASP A 41 -4.87 -1.97 6.31
CA ASP A 41 -6.28 -2.24 6.51
C ASP A 41 -6.49 -3.50 7.35
N GLU A 42 -5.88 -4.60 6.94
CA GLU A 42 -6.00 -5.89 7.62
C GLU A 42 -4.64 -6.57 7.69
N LEU A 43 -4.16 -6.81 8.90
CA LEU A 43 -2.92 -7.55 9.14
C LEU A 43 -3.27 -8.93 9.70
N MET A 44 -2.95 -9.96 8.93
CA MET A 44 -3.13 -11.36 9.29
C MET A 44 -1.78 -11.98 9.65
N PRO A 45 -1.75 -13.16 10.30
CA PRO A 45 -0.49 -13.74 10.76
C PRO A 45 0.59 -13.92 9.68
N THR A 46 0.20 -14.16 8.42
CA THR A 46 1.13 -14.43 7.33
C THR A 46 0.99 -13.48 6.15
N SER A 47 0.04 -12.53 6.20
CA SER A 47 -0.25 -11.67 5.06
C SER A 47 -0.78 -10.31 5.47
N VAL A 48 -0.52 -9.34 4.61
CA VAL A 48 -1.05 -7.97 4.71
C VAL A 48 -2.07 -7.78 3.62
N HIS A 49 -3.22 -7.21 3.94
CA HIS A 49 -4.30 -6.99 3.00
C HIS A 49 -4.67 -5.53 2.91
N ASP A 50 -4.92 -5.08 1.69
CA ASP A 50 -5.45 -3.75 1.40
C ASP A 50 -6.71 -3.92 0.56
N ILE A 51 -7.80 -3.31 1.02
CA ILE A 51 -9.10 -3.41 0.35
C ILE A 51 -9.23 -2.22 -0.60
N LYS A 52 -9.52 -2.51 -1.87
CA LYS A 52 -9.72 -1.49 -2.91
C LYS A 52 -11.09 -1.62 -3.53
N THR A 53 -11.70 -0.49 -3.81
CA THR A 53 -12.94 -0.42 -4.59
C THR A 53 -12.67 0.34 -5.88
N THR A 54 -13.31 -0.07 -6.96
CA THR A 54 -13.12 0.57 -8.27
C THR A 54 -14.37 0.44 -9.12
N GLY A 55 -14.57 1.39 -10.03
CA GLY A 55 -15.60 1.29 -11.06
C GLY A 55 -15.14 0.54 -12.31
N SER A 56 -13.84 0.31 -12.43
CA SER A 56 -13.25 -0.38 -13.58
C SER A 56 -11.95 -1.04 -13.14
N TYR A 57 -11.90 -2.36 -13.19
CA TYR A 57 -10.71 -3.11 -12.80
C TYR A 57 -9.91 -3.55 -14.02
N THR A 58 -8.58 -3.40 -13.91
CA THR A 58 -7.60 -4.00 -14.82
C THR A 58 -6.48 -4.60 -13.97
N VAL A 59 -5.89 -5.70 -14.44
CA VAL A 59 -4.80 -6.39 -13.72
C VAL A 59 -3.64 -5.42 -13.49
N GLY A 60 -3.15 -5.37 -12.26
CA GLY A 60 -2.04 -4.50 -11.87
C GLY A 60 -2.41 -3.04 -11.62
N LYS A 61 -3.69 -2.69 -11.66
CA LYS A 61 -4.16 -1.30 -11.50
C LYS A 61 -3.62 -0.62 -10.25
N PHE A 62 -3.52 -1.34 -9.14
CA PHE A 62 -3.13 -0.77 -7.85
C PHE A 62 -1.64 -0.93 -7.54
N LYS A 63 -0.89 -1.59 -8.40
CA LYS A 63 0.54 -1.84 -8.19
C LYS A 63 1.35 -0.55 -8.09
N ASP A 64 0.94 0.49 -8.79
CA ASP A 64 1.62 1.80 -8.80
C ASP A 64 1.48 2.57 -7.49
N HIS A 65 0.61 2.13 -6.57
CA HIS A 65 0.52 2.69 -5.23
C HIS A 65 1.71 2.28 -4.35
N HIS A 66 2.48 1.27 -4.75
CA HIS A 66 3.67 0.77 -4.05
C HIS A 66 3.40 0.25 -2.64
N GLN A 67 2.15 0.10 -2.23
CA GLN A 67 1.78 -0.42 -0.91
C GLN A 67 2.31 -1.84 -0.69
N HIS A 68 2.32 -2.65 -1.76
CA HIS A 68 2.86 -4.02 -1.73
C HIS A 68 4.37 -4.08 -1.48
N LEU A 69 5.06 -2.94 -1.58
CA LEU A 69 6.48 -2.80 -1.24
C LEU A 69 6.65 -2.15 0.13
N VAL A 70 5.93 -1.07 0.40
CA VAL A 70 6.06 -0.28 1.63
C VAL A 70 5.66 -1.10 2.86
N TYR A 71 4.52 -1.77 2.83
CA TYR A 71 4.01 -2.45 4.02
C TYR A 71 4.87 -3.65 4.41
N PRO A 72 5.23 -4.56 3.50
CA PRO A 72 6.14 -5.64 3.87
C PRO A 72 7.53 -5.16 4.29
N TYR A 73 8.05 -4.10 3.65
CA TYR A 73 9.32 -3.51 4.05
C TYR A 73 9.26 -3.01 5.49
N ALA A 74 8.25 -2.22 5.82
CA ALA A 74 8.09 -1.67 7.16
C ALA A 74 7.92 -2.77 8.21
N LEU A 75 7.15 -3.80 7.92
CA LEU A 75 6.99 -4.95 8.80
C LEU A 75 8.31 -5.68 9.00
N MET A 76 9.08 -5.89 7.94
CA MET A 76 10.38 -6.54 8.02
C MET A 76 11.34 -5.76 8.91
N GLN A 77 11.38 -4.44 8.77
CA GLN A 77 12.24 -3.59 9.59
C GLN A 77 11.83 -3.59 11.06
N ASN A 78 10.57 -3.90 11.34
CA ASN A 78 10.07 -4.03 12.71
C ASN A 78 10.12 -5.48 13.23
N GLY A 79 10.81 -6.37 12.53
CA GLY A 79 11.05 -7.75 12.97
C GLY A 79 9.98 -8.76 12.58
N SER A 80 9.07 -8.41 11.71
CA SER A 80 8.03 -9.31 11.23
C SER A 80 8.51 -10.10 10.00
N ASP A 81 8.09 -11.37 9.92
CA ASP A 81 8.36 -12.23 8.76
C ASP A 81 7.25 -12.21 7.70
N VAL A 82 6.29 -11.31 7.84
CA VAL A 82 5.19 -11.21 6.88
C VAL A 82 5.72 -10.67 5.55
N ARG A 83 5.61 -11.49 4.50
CA ARG A 83 6.13 -11.19 3.15
C ARG A 83 5.05 -11.15 2.08
N THR A 84 3.85 -11.62 2.38
CA THR A 84 2.76 -11.70 1.42
C THR A 84 1.86 -10.49 1.57
N PHE A 85 1.63 -9.81 0.46
CA PHE A 85 0.70 -8.69 0.36
C PHE A 85 -0.40 -9.04 -0.63
N GLU A 86 -1.64 -8.73 -0.28
CA GLU A 86 -2.79 -9.06 -1.10
C GLU A 86 -3.70 -7.85 -1.23
N TYR A 87 -3.97 -7.44 -2.48
CA TYR A 87 -5.07 -6.52 -2.76
C TYR A 87 -6.36 -7.31 -2.88
N ASN A 88 -7.36 -6.93 -2.10
CA ASN A 88 -8.71 -7.45 -2.21
C ASN A 88 -9.58 -6.39 -2.87
N ILE A 89 -10.00 -6.64 -4.10
CA ILE A 89 -10.55 -5.62 -4.98
C ILE A 89 -12.03 -5.92 -5.25
N VAL A 90 -12.87 -4.90 -5.09
CA VAL A 90 -14.30 -4.97 -5.39
C VAL A 90 -14.59 -4.00 -6.52
N GLU A 91 -15.15 -4.53 -7.61
CA GLU A 91 -15.55 -3.72 -8.74
C GLU A 91 -17.06 -3.45 -8.70
N PHE A 92 -17.42 -2.16 -8.78
CA PHE A 92 -18.81 -1.71 -8.79
C PHE A 92 -19.18 -1.12 -10.15
N ASN A 93 -20.43 -1.30 -10.58
CA ASN A 93 -20.94 -0.63 -11.75
C ASN A 93 -21.47 0.78 -11.40
N LYS A 94 -21.95 1.50 -12.41
CA LYS A 94 -22.47 2.87 -12.24
C LYS A 94 -23.69 2.95 -11.32
N GLY A 95 -24.41 1.85 -11.16
CA GLY A 95 -25.56 1.78 -10.25
C GLY A 95 -25.18 1.44 -8.80
N GLY A 96 -23.87 1.28 -8.51
CA GLY A 96 -23.41 0.93 -7.17
C GLY A 96 -23.54 -0.56 -6.84
N TYR A 97 -23.74 -1.42 -7.83
CA TYR A 97 -23.82 -2.86 -7.62
C TYR A 97 -22.46 -3.50 -7.85
N VAL A 98 -22.14 -4.52 -7.05
CA VAL A 98 -20.91 -5.29 -7.20
C VAL A 98 -20.96 -6.09 -8.49
N VAL A 99 -19.96 -5.89 -9.36
CA VAL A 99 -19.80 -6.64 -10.61
C VAL A 99 -19.02 -7.91 -10.35
N ASP A 100 -17.88 -7.78 -9.66
CA ASP A 100 -16.99 -8.90 -9.36
C ASP A 100 -16.00 -8.53 -8.26
N THR A 101 -15.29 -9.53 -7.76
CA THR A 101 -14.20 -9.36 -6.80
C THR A 101 -12.94 -10.01 -7.36
N TYR A 102 -11.78 -9.41 -7.06
CA TYR A 102 -10.49 -9.88 -7.55
C TYR A 102 -9.47 -9.86 -6.41
N THR A 103 -8.49 -10.74 -6.52
CA THR A 103 -7.38 -10.80 -5.58
C THR A 103 -6.08 -10.74 -6.38
N GLU A 104 -5.19 -9.83 -5.97
CA GLU A 104 -3.81 -9.78 -6.49
C GLU A 104 -2.87 -10.00 -5.32
N THR A 105 -1.99 -10.99 -5.45
CA THR A 105 -1.05 -11.37 -4.40
C THR A 105 0.38 -11.08 -4.85
N TYR A 106 1.13 -10.41 -3.97
CA TYR A 106 2.54 -10.10 -4.18
C TYR A 106 3.36 -10.64 -3.02
N VAL A 107 4.46 -11.31 -3.34
CA VAL A 107 5.41 -11.81 -2.33
C VAL A 107 6.61 -10.89 -2.31
N PHE A 108 6.86 -10.27 -1.17
CA PHE A 108 7.98 -9.34 -0.99
C PHE A 108 9.30 -10.12 -0.94
N ASN A 109 10.20 -9.75 -1.85
CA ASN A 109 11.57 -10.27 -1.88
C ASN A 109 12.52 -9.09 -1.66
N PRO A 110 13.21 -9.02 -0.50
CA PRO A 110 14.05 -7.85 -0.19
C PRO A 110 15.10 -7.54 -1.25
N GLU A 111 15.74 -8.57 -1.81
CA GLU A 111 16.82 -8.37 -2.81
C GLU A 111 16.30 -7.73 -4.09
N ARG A 112 15.08 -8.08 -4.50
CA ARG A 112 14.43 -7.53 -5.69
C ARG A 112 13.71 -6.22 -5.39
N ASP A 113 13.00 -6.16 -4.26
CA ASP A 113 11.98 -5.13 -4.01
C ASP A 113 12.50 -3.90 -3.28
N ILE A 114 13.51 -4.04 -2.40
CA ILE A 114 14.10 -2.89 -1.73
C ILE A 114 14.74 -1.90 -2.74
N PRO A 115 15.51 -2.36 -3.73
CA PRO A 115 16.01 -1.44 -4.76
C PRO A 115 14.90 -0.72 -5.53
N ILE A 116 13.79 -1.40 -5.83
CA ILE A 116 12.65 -0.79 -6.51
C ILE A 116 12.05 0.31 -5.66
N LEU A 117 11.81 0.03 -4.38
CA LEU A 117 11.24 1.00 -3.44
C LEU A 117 12.20 2.20 -3.26
N THR A 118 13.49 1.93 -3.09
CA THR A 118 14.51 2.97 -2.93
C THR A 118 14.55 3.88 -4.16
N ASN A 119 14.58 3.30 -5.35
CA ASN A 119 14.60 4.06 -6.60
C ASN A 119 13.34 4.92 -6.74
N HIS A 120 12.18 4.39 -6.40
CA HIS A 120 10.93 5.14 -6.44
C HIS A 120 10.97 6.36 -5.51
N CYS A 121 11.47 6.19 -4.29
CA CYS A 121 11.63 7.29 -3.33
C CYS A 121 12.63 8.34 -3.84
N GLU A 122 13.75 7.89 -4.41
CA GLU A 122 14.77 8.80 -4.95
C GLU A 122 14.25 9.61 -6.14
N GLU A 123 13.49 8.99 -7.04
CA GLU A 123 12.88 9.69 -8.16
C GLU A 123 11.87 10.74 -7.67
N PHE A 124 11.10 10.42 -6.64
CA PHE A 124 10.14 11.35 -6.07
C PHE A 124 10.84 12.53 -5.40
N ILE A 125 11.92 12.28 -4.64
CA ILE A 125 12.72 13.34 -4.01
C ILE A 125 13.31 14.27 -5.09
N ARG A 126 13.88 13.68 -6.15
CA ARG A 126 14.43 14.46 -7.27
C ARG A 126 13.35 15.34 -7.92
N PHE A 127 12.17 14.77 -8.15
CA PHE A 127 11.04 15.51 -8.69
C PHE A 127 10.67 16.70 -7.79
N LEU A 128 10.59 16.49 -6.47
CA LEU A 128 10.27 17.55 -5.51
C LEU A 128 11.32 18.65 -5.53
N GLU A 129 12.61 18.30 -5.55
CA GLU A 129 13.69 19.28 -5.55
C GLU A 129 13.72 20.08 -6.86
N GLU A 130 13.53 19.45 -8.00
CA GLU A 130 13.48 20.12 -9.30
C GLU A 130 12.30 21.08 -9.44
N ASN A 131 11.21 20.82 -8.73
CA ASN A 131 9.99 21.62 -8.78
C ASN A 131 9.74 22.41 -7.49
N ARG A 132 10.74 22.54 -6.64
CA ARG A 132 10.61 23.16 -5.31
C ARG A 132 9.97 24.54 -5.35
N LYS A 133 10.35 25.37 -6.33
CA LYS A 133 9.82 26.72 -6.47
C LYS A 133 8.33 26.76 -6.86
N LEU A 134 7.83 25.68 -7.45
CA LEU A 134 6.45 25.56 -7.90
C LEU A 134 5.54 24.93 -6.86
N ILE A 135 6.11 24.24 -5.86
CA ILE A 135 5.37 23.54 -4.82
C ILE A 135 5.30 24.40 -3.57
N THR A 136 4.08 24.80 -3.20
CA THR A 136 3.84 25.70 -2.07
C THR A 136 3.33 25.00 -0.82
N ASP A 137 3.06 23.69 -0.90
CA ASP A 137 2.58 22.92 0.26
C ASP A 137 3.70 22.74 1.27
N LYS A 138 3.58 23.43 2.40
CA LYS A 138 4.57 23.38 3.49
C LYS A 138 4.74 22.02 4.12
N LYS A 139 3.72 21.14 4.01
CA LYS A 139 3.80 19.79 4.54
C LYS A 139 4.84 18.95 3.80
N ILE A 140 5.02 19.20 2.50
CA ILE A 140 5.97 18.48 1.67
C ILE A 140 7.40 18.85 2.04
N PHE A 141 7.68 20.14 2.28
CA PHE A 141 9.04 20.63 2.57
C PHE A 141 9.27 20.97 4.06
N GLY A 142 8.49 20.38 4.97
CA GLY A 142 8.72 20.53 6.41
C GLY A 142 8.67 21.97 6.92
N GLY A 143 7.91 22.84 6.28
CA GLY A 143 7.77 24.23 6.68
C GLY A 143 8.86 25.17 6.14
N GLU A 144 9.74 24.71 5.28
CA GLU A 144 10.70 25.56 4.60
C GLU A 144 9.96 26.52 3.63
N ASN A 145 10.42 27.73 3.57
CA ASN A 145 9.82 28.76 2.71
C ASN A 145 10.66 29.03 1.49
#